data_7a01fe8e88851442cd701eda1fc786e7
#
_entry.id   7a01fe8e88851442cd701eda1fc786e7
#
_cell.length_a   1.000
_cell.length_b   1.000
_cell.length_c   1.000
_cell.angle_alpha   90.00
_cell.angle_beta   90.00
_cell.angle_gamma   90.00
#
_symmetry.space_group_name_H-M   'P 1'
#
loop_
_entity.id
_entity.type
_entity.pdbx_description
1 polymer ?
#
loop_
_entity_poly.entity_id
_entity_poly.type
_entity_poly.pdbx_seq_one_letter_code
_entity_poly.pdbx_strand_id
1 'polypeptide(L)'
;MPLRIGDEAPDFTAQTTEGTIKFHDWIGNGWAILFSHPKDFTPVCTTELGYMAGLRPEFDKRNCKIIGLSIDPVSDHEKWAKDIQETQGHAPNYPLIGDSDLKVAKLYDMIHPNASGDAKGRTAQDNATVRSVFVVGPDKKIKLMLTYPMSTGRNFDEVLRVLDSMQLTAKHKVATPVNWKQGQDVIILASVPEEEAKQKFPGGWKAPKPYLRIVPQPK
;
A
#
# COMPACT_ATOMS: atom_id res chain seq x y z
N MET A 1 3.41 -0.18 20.71
CA MET A 1 3.97 -1.41 20.11
C MET A 1 3.99 -1.20 18.61
N PRO A 2 5.03 -1.65 17.89
CA PRO A 2 5.06 -1.55 16.44
C PRO A 2 3.89 -2.33 15.81
N LEU A 3 3.34 -1.82 14.71
CA LEU A 3 2.30 -2.47 13.95
C LEU A 3 2.80 -3.75 13.27
N ARG A 4 1.93 -4.74 13.12
CA ARG A 4 2.26 -6.04 12.51
C ARG A 4 1.21 -6.42 11.47
N ILE A 5 1.56 -7.31 10.57
CA ILE A 5 0.59 -7.94 9.66
C ILE A 5 -0.46 -8.68 10.51
N GLY A 6 -1.73 -8.41 10.22
CA GLY A 6 -2.89 -8.95 10.94
C GLY A 6 -3.44 -8.03 12.02
N ASP A 7 -2.69 -7.03 12.50
CA ASP A 7 -3.21 -6.03 13.41
C ASP A 7 -4.27 -5.18 12.69
N GLU A 8 -5.22 -4.63 13.46
CA GLU A 8 -6.14 -3.62 12.94
C GLU A 8 -5.35 -2.37 12.58
N ALA A 9 -5.54 -1.87 11.36
CA ALA A 9 -4.95 -0.61 10.94
C ALA A 9 -5.55 0.52 11.78
N PRO A 10 -4.73 1.32 12.49
CA PRO A 10 -5.26 2.38 13.34
C PRO A 10 -6.15 3.34 12.56
N ASP A 11 -7.36 3.61 13.06
CA ASP A 11 -8.25 4.62 12.48
C ASP A 11 -7.77 6.02 12.86
N PHE A 12 -7.96 6.97 11.96
CA PHE A 12 -7.62 8.37 12.18
C PHE A 12 -8.52 9.30 11.37
N THR A 13 -8.55 10.56 11.78
CA THR A 13 -9.11 11.66 11.00
C THR A 13 -7.98 12.62 10.64
N ALA A 14 -7.85 12.96 9.36
CA ALA A 14 -6.78 13.83 8.86
C ALA A 14 -7.26 14.80 7.79
N GLN A 15 -6.59 15.94 7.68
CA GLN A 15 -6.76 16.89 6.59
C GLN A 15 -5.97 16.41 5.38
N THR A 16 -6.59 16.46 4.21
CA THR A 16 -5.98 16.06 2.95
C THR A 16 -6.25 17.08 1.85
N THR A 17 -5.61 16.93 0.72
CA THR A 17 -5.89 17.71 -0.51
C THR A 17 -7.33 17.54 -1.04
N GLU A 18 -8.04 16.52 -0.58
CA GLU A 18 -9.45 16.26 -0.94
C GLU A 18 -10.42 16.51 0.24
N GLY A 19 -9.99 17.30 1.24
CA GLY A 19 -10.75 17.61 2.44
C GLY A 19 -10.46 16.66 3.60
N THR A 20 -11.31 16.70 4.63
CA THR A 20 -11.16 15.87 5.84
C THR A 20 -11.58 14.43 5.57
N ILE A 21 -10.73 13.49 5.90
CA ILE A 21 -10.96 12.05 5.74
C ILE A 21 -10.91 11.37 7.11
N LYS A 22 -11.93 10.53 7.41
CA LYS A 22 -11.85 9.50 8.44
C LYS A 22 -11.48 8.18 7.77
N PHE A 23 -10.34 7.61 8.13
CA PHE A 23 -9.66 6.59 7.32
C PHE A 23 -10.48 5.31 7.11
N HIS A 24 -11.03 4.74 8.17
CA HIS A 24 -11.84 3.51 8.04
C HIS A 24 -13.13 3.74 7.24
N ASP A 25 -13.79 4.88 7.44
CA ASP A 25 -14.99 5.23 6.68
C ASP A 25 -14.65 5.48 5.20
N TRP A 26 -13.50 6.13 4.94
CA TRP A 26 -13.01 6.40 3.60
C TRP A 26 -12.62 5.11 2.85
N ILE A 27 -11.99 4.13 3.50
CA ILE A 27 -11.72 2.81 2.90
C ILE A 27 -13.03 2.15 2.46
N GLY A 28 -14.07 2.20 3.30
CA GLY A 28 -15.32 1.47 3.06
C GLY A 28 -15.10 -0.04 3.01
N ASN A 29 -15.67 -0.73 2.03
CA ASN A 29 -15.55 -2.18 1.84
C ASN A 29 -14.43 -2.57 0.85
N GLY A 30 -13.55 -1.65 0.52
CA GLY A 30 -12.44 -1.87 -0.40
C GLY A 30 -11.11 -2.14 0.30
N TRP A 31 -10.07 -2.17 -0.50
CA TRP A 31 -8.68 -2.18 -0.06
C TRP A 31 -8.15 -0.74 -0.02
N ALA A 32 -7.08 -0.52 0.71
CA ALA A 32 -6.39 0.76 0.71
C ALA A 32 -4.88 0.60 0.75
N ILE A 33 -4.18 1.52 0.08
CA ILE A 33 -2.74 1.74 0.20
C ILE A 33 -2.54 3.07 0.92
N LEU A 34 -1.98 3.02 2.13
CA LEU A 34 -1.46 4.20 2.83
C LEU A 34 0.05 4.21 2.66
N PHE A 35 0.59 5.26 2.06
CA PHE A 35 2.02 5.37 1.86
C PHE A 35 2.56 6.73 2.29
N SER A 36 3.77 6.77 2.85
CA SER A 36 4.42 8.02 3.22
C SER A 36 5.54 8.38 2.25
N HIS A 37 5.82 9.67 2.12
CA HIS A 37 7.00 10.19 1.44
C HIS A 37 7.73 11.19 2.34
N PRO A 38 9.07 11.28 2.26
CA PRO A 38 9.86 12.06 3.19
C PRO A 38 9.55 13.56 3.19
N LYS A 39 9.44 14.18 2.02
CA LYS A 39 9.30 15.64 1.90
C LYS A 39 8.82 16.06 0.51
N ASP A 40 7.96 17.10 0.47
CA ASP A 40 7.54 17.76 -0.74
C ASP A 40 8.72 18.47 -1.44
N PHE A 41 8.56 18.75 -2.73
CA PHE A 41 9.57 19.41 -3.57
C PHE A 41 10.94 18.70 -3.55
N THR A 42 10.94 17.35 -3.54
CA THR A 42 12.15 16.55 -3.60
C THR A 42 12.14 15.60 -4.80
N PRO A 43 13.30 15.28 -5.40
CA PRO A 43 13.35 14.57 -6.68
C PRO A 43 12.70 13.19 -6.65
N VAL A 44 13.07 12.34 -5.70
CA VAL A 44 12.56 10.95 -5.62
C VAL A 44 11.07 10.95 -5.33
N CYS A 45 10.61 11.81 -4.41
CA CYS A 45 9.17 11.89 -4.08
C CYS A 45 8.35 12.37 -5.28
N THR A 46 8.87 13.32 -6.07
CA THR A 46 8.22 13.76 -7.32
C THR A 46 7.99 12.58 -8.27
N THR A 47 9.00 11.73 -8.50
CA THR A 47 8.87 10.56 -9.36
C THR A 47 7.86 9.55 -8.82
N GLU A 48 7.86 9.31 -7.51
CA GLU A 48 6.94 8.37 -6.87
C GLU A 48 5.49 8.81 -6.95
N LEU A 49 5.20 10.07 -6.61
CA LEU A 49 3.82 10.56 -6.59
C LEU A 49 3.21 10.63 -7.98
N GLY A 50 3.98 11.06 -8.97
CA GLY A 50 3.53 11.05 -10.37
C GLY A 50 3.31 9.64 -10.91
N TYR A 51 4.21 8.69 -10.60
CA TYR A 51 4.04 7.30 -10.98
C TYR A 51 2.77 6.68 -10.37
N MET A 52 2.55 6.90 -9.06
CA MET A 52 1.32 6.45 -8.38
C MET A 52 0.06 7.06 -8.99
N ALA A 53 0.10 8.33 -9.41
CA ALA A 53 -1.03 8.96 -10.08
C ALA A 53 -1.34 8.28 -11.44
N GLY A 54 -0.32 7.92 -12.20
CA GLY A 54 -0.47 7.14 -13.43
C GLY A 54 -1.05 5.73 -13.19
N LEU A 55 -0.74 5.11 -12.04
CA LEU A 55 -1.26 3.80 -11.66
C LEU A 55 -2.67 3.85 -11.04
N ARG A 56 -3.26 5.01 -10.77
CA ARG A 56 -4.58 5.14 -10.15
C ARG A 56 -5.65 4.25 -10.81
N PRO A 57 -5.79 4.19 -12.14
CA PRO A 57 -6.78 3.34 -12.79
C PRO A 57 -6.58 1.85 -12.49
N GLU A 58 -5.34 1.40 -12.28
CA GLU A 58 -5.04 0.00 -11.94
C GLU A 58 -5.47 -0.33 -10.50
N PHE A 59 -5.31 0.61 -9.57
CA PHE A 59 -5.83 0.45 -8.20
C PHE A 59 -7.37 0.48 -8.17
N ASP A 60 -7.99 1.38 -8.94
CA ASP A 60 -9.46 1.48 -9.02
C ASP A 60 -10.09 0.20 -9.54
N LYS A 61 -9.52 -0.46 -10.58
CA LYS A 61 -9.95 -1.78 -11.07
C LYS A 61 -9.95 -2.86 -9.99
N ARG A 62 -9.12 -2.70 -8.97
CA ARG A 62 -8.95 -3.64 -7.85
C ARG A 62 -9.75 -3.25 -6.62
N ASN A 63 -10.66 -2.28 -6.74
CA ASN A 63 -11.37 -1.70 -5.60
C ASN A 63 -10.40 -1.32 -4.47
N CYS A 64 -9.29 -0.69 -4.83
CA CYS A 64 -8.24 -0.28 -3.92
C CYS A 64 -8.02 1.23 -3.99
N LYS A 65 -8.22 1.91 -2.90
CA LYS A 65 -7.97 3.35 -2.77
C LYS A 65 -6.52 3.59 -2.39
N ILE A 66 -5.96 4.71 -2.83
CA ILE A 66 -4.60 5.12 -2.49
C ILE A 66 -4.62 6.48 -1.79
N ILE A 67 -3.80 6.62 -0.76
CA ILE A 67 -3.65 7.85 0.01
C ILE A 67 -2.18 8.02 0.41
N GLY A 68 -1.65 9.20 0.12
CA GLY A 68 -0.27 9.56 0.48
C GLY A 68 -0.23 10.36 1.77
N LEU A 69 0.94 10.42 2.39
CA LEU A 69 1.20 11.17 3.61
C LEU A 69 2.61 11.75 3.61
N SER A 70 2.74 13.01 3.99
CA SER A 70 3.96 13.56 4.54
C SER A 70 3.63 14.51 5.69
N ILE A 71 4.66 15.00 6.36
CA ILE A 71 4.50 16.00 7.43
C ILE A 71 4.42 17.44 6.90
N ASP A 72 4.57 17.62 5.58
CA ASP A 72 4.37 18.92 4.95
C ASP A 72 2.88 19.31 5.00
N PRO A 73 2.55 20.60 5.03
CA PRO A 73 1.16 21.03 5.07
C PRO A 73 0.43 20.77 3.74
N VAL A 74 -0.89 20.59 3.79
CA VAL A 74 -1.73 20.37 2.60
C VAL A 74 -1.50 21.44 1.52
N SER A 75 -1.32 22.69 1.91
CA SER A 75 -1.06 23.79 0.98
C SER A 75 0.23 23.63 0.16
N ASP A 76 1.20 22.90 0.65
CA ASP A 76 2.44 22.61 -0.09
C ASP A 76 2.23 21.45 -1.05
N HIS A 77 1.48 20.42 -0.68
CA HIS A 77 1.04 19.36 -1.61
C HIS A 77 0.30 19.95 -2.81
N GLU A 78 -0.63 20.88 -2.57
CA GLU A 78 -1.40 21.54 -3.64
C GLU A 78 -0.51 22.33 -4.61
N LYS A 79 0.47 23.06 -4.09
CA LYS A 79 1.44 23.81 -4.92
C LYS A 79 2.32 22.87 -5.73
N TRP A 80 2.79 21.80 -5.09
CA TRP A 80 3.71 20.85 -5.70
C TRP A 80 3.06 19.94 -6.75
N ALA A 81 1.76 19.73 -6.68
CA ALA A 81 1.02 18.96 -7.68
C ALA A 81 1.27 19.43 -9.13
N LYS A 82 1.49 20.73 -9.33
CA LYS A 82 1.81 21.31 -10.63
C LYS A 82 3.18 20.86 -11.14
N ASP A 83 4.20 20.90 -10.30
CA ASP A 83 5.56 20.48 -10.67
C ASP A 83 5.58 18.97 -10.99
N ILE A 84 4.81 18.17 -10.22
CA ILE A 84 4.65 16.73 -10.48
C ILE A 84 3.99 16.51 -11.84
N GLN A 85 2.93 17.24 -12.16
CA GLN A 85 2.27 17.19 -13.47
C GLN A 85 3.22 17.55 -14.62
N GLU A 86 3.99 18.61 -14.46
CA GLU A 86 4.91 19.09 -15.49
C GLU A 86 6.05 18.08 -15.75
N THR A 87 6.55 17.43 -14.70
CA THR A 87 7.73 16.53 -14.78
C THR A 87 7.39 15.08 -15.02
N GLN A 88 6.24 14.60 -14.52
CA GLN A 88 5.84 13.18 -14.58
C GLN A 88 4.63 12.91 -15.48
N GLY A 89 3.98 13.96 -16.00
CA GLY A 89 2.80 13.82 -16.86
C GLY A 89 1.48 13.56 -16.11
N HIS A 90 1.53 13.37 -14.79
CA HIS A 90 0.35 13.10 -13.95
C HIS A 90 0.46 13.89 -12.65
N ALA A 91 -0.53 14.75 -12.35
CA ALA A 91 -0.67 15.30 -10.99
C ALA A 91 -1.20 14.21 -10.04
N PRO A 92 -0.89 14.28 -8.73
CA PRO A 92 -1.56 13.46 -7.74
C PRO A 92 -3.08 13.60 -7.86
N ASN A 93 -3.76 12.49 -8.08
CA ASN A 93 -5.21 12.38 -8.27
C ASN A 93 -5.85 11.52 -7.18
N TYR A 94 -5.23 11.52 -6.03
CA TYR A 94 -5.61 10.84 -4.80
C TYR A 94 -5.28 11.75 -3.61
N PRO A 95 -5.94 11.57 -2.43
CA PRO A 95 -5.70 12.43 -1.29
C PRO A 95 -4.26 12.32 -0.77
N LEU A 96 -3.69 13.47 -0.42
CA LEU A 96 -2.42 13.61 0.28
C LEU A 96 -2.67 14.22 1.66
N ILE A 97 -2.28 13.50 2.70
CA ILE A 97 -2.40 13.92 4.10
C ILE A 97 -1.26 14.89 4.43
N GLY A 98 -1.60 16.07 4.93
CA GLY A 98 -0.66 16.99 5.53
C GLY A 98 -0.59 16.76 7.05
N ASP A 99 0.36 15.92 7.49
CA ASP A 99 0.48 15.45 8.88
C ASP A 99 1.47 16.31 9.70
N SER A 100 1.28 17.63 9.66
CA SER A 100 2.21 18.60 10.29
C SER A 100 2.34 18.45 11.80
N ASP A 101 1.36 17.84 12.47
CA ASP A 101 1.38 17.52 13.91
C ASP A 101 1.94 16.12 14.21
N LEU A 102 2.38 15.38 13.19
CA LEU A 102 2.96 14.03 13.27
C LEU A 102 2.01 12.97 13.87
N LYS A 103 0.72 13.23 13.84
CA LYS A 103 -0.28 12.37 14.48
C LYS A 103 -0.38 11.01 13.79
N VAL A 104 -0.57 11.02 12.48
CA VAL A 104 -0.70 9.79 11.70
C VAL A 104 0.66 9.11 11.50
N ALA A 105 1.71 9.89 11.25
CA ALA A 105 3.06 9.37 11.08
C ALA A 105 3.56 8.61 12.32
N LYS A 106 3.27 9.12 13.53
CA LYS A 106 3.57 8.42 14.80
C LYS A 106 2.69 7.19 15.00
N LEU A 107 1.42 7.28 14.66
CA LEU A 107 0.46 6.18 14.82
C LEU A 107 0.85 4.96 13.98
N TYR A 108 1.43 5.19 12.79
CA TYR A 108 1.87 4.16 11.86
C TYR A 108 3.39 3.90 11.89
N ASP A 109 4.10 4.44 12.86
CA ASP A 109 5.55 4.25 13.04
C ASP A 109 6.36 4.58 11.76
N MET A 110 6.00 5.70 11.11
CA MET A 110 6.60 6.13 9.85
C MET A 110 7.78 7.08 10.04
N ILE A 111 8.10 7.47 11.28
CA ILE A 111 9.13 8.47 11.58
C ILE A 111 10.46 7.78 11.82
N HIS A 112 11.53 8.32 11.23
CA HIS A 112 12.88 7.81 11.47
C HIS A 112 13.25 7.95 12.96
N PRO A 113 13.88 6.94 13.59
CA PRO A 113 14.20 6.96 15.03
C PRO A 113 15.09 8.13 15.45
N ASN A 114 15.87 8.68 14.52
CA ASN A 114 16.69 9.87 14.77
C ASN A 114 15.95 11.20 14.55
N ALA A 115 14.66 11.16 14.19
CA ALA A 115 13.85 12.37 14.10
C ALA A 115 13.67 12.97 15.48
N SER A 116 13.95 14.26 15.64
CA SER A 116 13.83 14.93 16.92
C SER A 116 12.39 14.93 17.44
N GLY A 117 12.19 14.57 18.72
CA GLY A 117 10.88 14.26 19.32
C GLY A 117 9.87 15.41 19.44
N ASP A 118 10.18 16.69 19.09
CA ASP A 118 9.33 17.84 19.42
C ASP A 118 8.81 18.60 18.20
N ALA A 119 7.52 18.95 18.17
CA ALA A 119 6.86 19.55 17.00
C ALA A 119 7.16 21.06 16.80
N LYS A 120 7.81 21.73 17.73
CA LYS A 120 8.09 23.17 17.65
C LYS A 120 9.44 23.45 17.00
N GLY A 121 9.44 24.20 15.92
CA GLY A 121 10.65 24.69 15.26
C GLY A 121 11.33 23.74 14.29
N ARG A 122 10.68 22.68 13.86
CA ARG A 122 11.21 21.68 12.92
C ARG A 122 11.03 22.05 11.46
N THR A 123 12.04 21.68 10.69
CA THR A 123 11.87 21.57 9.26
C THR A 123 11.35 20.17 8.89
N ALA A 124 10.68 20.03 7.75
CA ALA A 124 10.31 18.73 7.19
C ALA A 124 11.51 17.76 7.06
N GLN A 125 12.73 18.31 7.05
CA GLN A 125 13.97 17.55 7.01
C GLN A 125 14.30 16.85 8.35
N ASP A 126 13.91 17.47 9.47
CA ASP A 126 14.18 16.94 10.82
C ASP A 126 13.23 15.81 11.22
N ASN A 127 12.07 15.70 10.56
CA ASN A 127 11.02 14.74 10.86
C ASN A 127 10.46 14.01 9.64
N ALA A 128 11.21 14.04 8.55
CA ALA A 128 10.79 13.34 7.34
C ALA A 128 10.35 11.91 7.67
N THR A 129 9.19 11.52 7.17
CA THR A 129 8.75 10.14 7.22
C THR A 129 9.65 9.29 6.34
N VAL A 130 9.89 8.04 6.73
CA VAL A 130 10.47 7.04 5.84
C VAL A 130 9.48 6.67 4.73
N ARG A 131 9.92 5.95 3.71
CA ARG A 131 9.06 5.53 2.59
C ARG A 131 8.31 4.25 2.96
N SER A 132 7.31 4.37 3.82
CA SER A 132 6.45 3.25 4.21
C SER A 132 5.31 3.02 3.22
N VAL A 133 4.85 1.78 3.13
CA VAL A 133 3.62 1.36 2.46
C VAL A 133 2.88 0.41 3.38
N PHE A 134 1.62 0.68 3.64
CA PHE A 134 0.71 -0.21 4.33
C PHE A 134 -0.43 -0.58 3.39
N VAL A 135 -0.63 -1.88 3.18
CA VAL A 135 -1.82 -2.37 2.49
C VAL A 135 -2.83 -2.81 3.54
N VAL A 136 -4.01 -2.20 3.48
CA VAL A 136 -5.12 -2.46 4.41
C VAL A 136 -6.23 -3.16 3.66
N GLY A 137 -6.71 -4.28 4.20
CA GLY A 137 -7.81 -5.05 3.62
C GLY A 137 -9.19 -4.50 3.96
N PRO A 138 -10.25 -5.07 3.36
CA PRO A 138 -11.64 -4.69 3.66
C PRO A 138 -12.03 -4.88 5.14
N ASP A 139 -11.37 -5.80 5.82
CA ASP A 139 -11.52 -6.08 7.26
C ASP A 139 -10.76 -5.09 8.15
N LYS A 140 -10.24 -4.00 7.58
CA LYS A 140 -9.42 -2.97 8.25
C LYS A 140 -8.12 -3.50 8.87
N LYS A 141 -7.65 -4.66 8.44
CA LYS A 141 -6.39 -5.22 8.94
C LYS A 141 -5.25 -4.96 7.99
N ILE A 142 -4.07 -4.77 8.56
CA ILE A 142 -2.81 -4.64 7.82
C ILE A 142 -2.50 -5.99 7.16
N LYS A 143 -2.33 -5.99 5.85
CA LYS A 143 -2.05 -7.18 5.03
C LYS A 143 -0.61 -7.23 4.53
N LEU A 144 0.00 -6.07 4.33
CA LEU A 144 1.39 -5.91 3.90
C LEU A 144 1.98 -4.65 4.50
N MET A 145 3.25 -4.70 4.81
CA MET A 145 4.07 -3.54 5.19
C MET A 145 5.36 -3.58 4.40
N LEU A 146 5.74 -2.46 3.79
CA LEU A 146 7.04 -2.26 3.17
C LEU A 146 7.64 -0.96 3.70
N THR A 147 8.95 -0.96 3.92
CA THR A 147 9.68 0.25 4.32
C THR A 147 10.96 0.35 3.54
N TYR A 148 11.15 1.49 2.89
CA TYR A 148 12.33 1.81 2.09
C TYR A 148 13.08 2.98 2.73
N PRO A 149 14.42 3.03 2.60
CA PRO A 149 15.20 4.18 3.01
C PRO A 149 14.83 5.41 2.17
N MET A 150 15.03 6.60 2.72
CA MET A 150 14.65 7.87 2.06
C MET A 150 15.30 8.06 0.68
N SER A 151 16.50 7.50 0.47
CA SER A 151 17.25 7.60 -0.78
C SER A 151 16.79 6.68 -1.91
N THR A 152 15.86 5.74 -1.63
CA THR A 152 15.49 4.68 -2.57
C THR A 152 14.03 4.79 -2.94
N GLY A 153 13.74 5.08 -4.22
CA GLY A 153 12.38 5.05 -4.78
C GLY A 153 11.80 3.64 -4.75
N ARG A 154 10.49 3.55 -4.46
CA ARG A 154 9.78 2.27 -4.33
C ARG A 154 9.41 1.67 -5.68
N ASN A 155 9.21 0.36 -5.70
CA ASN A 155 8.63 -0.35 -6.82
C ASN A 155 7.12 -0.52 -6.60
N PHE A 156 6.31 0.37 -7.18
CA PHE A 156 4.86 0.31 -7.06
C PHE A 156 4.20 -0.76 -7.94
N ASP A 157 4.89 -1.26 -8.96
CA ASP A 157 4.43 -2.45 -9.71
C ASP A 157 4.45 -3.69 -8.80
N GLU A 158 5.42 -3.78 -7.88
CA GLU A 158 5.44 -4.82 -6.86
C GLU A 158 4.27 -4.66 -5.87
N VAL A 159 3.90 -3.44 -5.52
CA VAL A 159 2.73 -3.19 -4.66
C VAL A 159 1.44 -3.68 -5.35
N LEU A 160 1.27 -3.41 -6.65
CA LEU A 160 0.16 -3.94 -7.45
C LEU A 160 0.19 -5.47 -7.53
N ARG A 161 1.37 -6.04 -7.81
CA ARG A 161 1.56 -7.50 -7.89
C ARG A 161 1.15 -8.19 -6.59
N VAL A 162 1.57 -7.66 -5.46
CA VAL A 162 1.23 -8.23 -4.15
C VAL A 162 -0.24 -8.01 -3.81
N LEU A 163 -0.84 -6.86 -4.18
CA LEU A 163 -2.27 -6.63 -4.05
C LEU A 163 -3.07 -7.68 -4.81
N ASP A 164 -2.72 -7.97 -6.07
CA ASP A 164 -3.34 -9.03 -6.87
C ASP A 164 -3.23 -10.39 -6.17
N SER A 165 -2.05 -10.71 -5.65
CA SER A 165 -1.81 -11.94 -4.90
C SER A 165 -2.71 -12.04 -3.66
N MET A 166 -2.79 -10.97 -2.87
CA MET A 166 -3.60 -10.95 -1.65
C MET A 166 -5.09 -11.03 -1.94
N GLN A 167 -5.58 -10.38 -2.98
CA GLN A 167 -6.98 -10.47 -3.41
C GLN A 167 -7.34 -11.87 -3.90
N LEU A 168 -6.46 -12.50 -4.67
CA LEU A 168 -6.63 -13.87 -5.14
C LEU A 168 -6.67 -14.87 -3.97
N THR A 169 -5.71 -14.76 -3.05
CA THR A 169 -5.60 -15.68 -1.91
C THR A 169 -6.70 -15.47 -0.86
N ALA A 170 -7.25 -14.26 -0.76
CA ALA A 170 -8.43 -13.99 0.08
C ALA A 170 -9.71 -14.63 -0.48
N LYS A 171 -9.81 -14.75 -1.82
CA LYS A 171 -10.99 -15.31 -2.51
C LYS A 171 -10.90 -16.82 -2.66
N HIS A 172 -9.71 -17.36 -2.83
CA HIS A 172 -9.46 -18.77 -3.13
C HIS A 172 -8.49 -19.37 -2.12
N LYS A 173 -8.62 -20.67 -1.84
CA LYS A 173 -7.72 -21.39 -0.94
C LYS A 173 -6.42 -21.80 -1.65
N VAL A 174 -5.71 -20.79 -2.16
CA VAL A 174 -4.44 -20.93 -2.87
C VAL A 174 -3.38 -19.99 -2.29
N ALA A 175 -2.12 -20.27 -2.61
CA ALA A 175 -0.98 -19.38 -2.39
C ALA A 175 -0.31 -19.09 -3.73
N THR A 176 0.29 -17.92 -3.86
CA THR A 176 1.06 -17.54 -5.03
C THR A 176 2.54 -17.91 -4.84
N PRO A 177 3.19 -18.54 -5.83
CA PRO A 177 4.61 -18.87 -5.73
C PRO A 177 5.50 -17.61 -5.83
N VAL A 178 6.79 -17.82 -5.64
CA VAL A 178 7.81 -16.76 -5.79
C VAL A 178 7.67 -16.07 -7.16
N ASN A 179 7.77 -14.74 -7.16
CA ASN A 179 7.70 -13.89 -8.38
C ASN A 179 6.41 -14.06 -9.22
N TRP A 180 5.37 -14.65 -8.65
CA TRP A 180 4.10 -14.86 -9.33
C TRP A 180 3.55 -13.56 -9.90
N LYS A 181 2.99 -13.64 -11.10
CA LYS A 181 2.24 -12.57 -11.76
C LYS A 181 0.83 -13.06 -12.11
N GLN A 182 -0.10 -12.12 -12.19
CA GLN A 182 -1.48 -12.39 -12.60
C GLN A 182 -1.54 -13.28 -13.83
N GLY A 183 -2.34 -14.36 -13.77
CA GLY A 183 -2.51 -15.34 -14.83
C GLY A 183 -1.57 -16.55 -14.77
N GLN A 184 -0.57 -16.53 -13.90
CA GLN A 184 0.32 -17.67 -13.70
C GLN A 184 -0.26 -18.70 -12.74
N ASP A 185 0.27 -19.94 -12.78
CA ASP A 185 -0.12 -21.01 -11.90
C ASP A 185 0.07 -20.66 -10.43
N VAL A 186 -0.78 -21.24 -9.58
CA VAL A 186 -0.80 -21.06 -8.13
C VAL A 186 -0.69 -22.40 -7.40
N ILE A 187 -0.54 -22.34 -6.10
CA ILE A 187 -0.36 -23.52 -5.25
C ILE A 187 -1.61 -23.70 -4.39
N ILE A 188 -2.21 -24.90 -4.39
CA ILE A 188 -3.29 -25.25 -3.44
C ILE A 188 -2.71 -25.26 -2.04
N LEU A 189 -3.35 -24.56 -1.08
CA LEU A 189 -2.91 -24.55 0.30
C LEU A 189 -2.80 -25.99 0.87
N ALA A 190 -1.74 -26.26 1.63
CA ALA A 190 -1.54 -27.56 2.25
C ALA A 190 -2.69 -27.96 3.20
N SER A 191 -3.37 -26.97 3.78
CA SER A 191 -4.54 -27.16 4.66
C SER A 191 -5.81 -27.63 3.95
N VAL A 192 -5.85 -27.61 2.61
CA VAL A 192 -7.02 -28.06 1.83
C VAL A 192 -6.96 -29.58 1.68
N PRO A 193 -7.92 -30.33 2.24
CA PRO A 193 -7.99 -31.78 2.07
C PRO A 193 -8.15 -32.18 0.59
N GLU A 194 -7.73 -33.40 0.25
CA GLU A 194 -7.77 -33.86 -1.14
C GLU A 194 -9.17 -33.86 -1.74
N GLU A 195 -10.18 -34.26 -0.99
CA GLU A 195 -11.58 -34.27 -1.44
C GLU A 195 -12.10 -32.85 -1.72
N GLU A 196 -11.77 -31.88 -0.87
CA GLU A 196 -12.10 -30.49 -1.10
C GLU A 196 -11.33 -29.93 -2.32
N ALA A 197 -10.07 -30.32 -2.47
CA ALA A 197 -9.27 -29.91 -3.62
C ALA A 197 -9.86 -30.42 -4.93
N LYS A 198 -10.32 -31.69 -5.01
CA LYS A 198 -11.00 -32.25 -6.18
C LYS A 198 -12.27 -31.48 -6.56
N GLN A 199 -13.03 -31.04 -5.56
CA GLN A 199 -14.25 -30.25 -5.79
C GLN A 199 -13.93 -28.84 -6.31
N LYS A 200 -12.93 -28.17 -5.72
CA LYS A 200 -12.55 -26.80 -6.08
C LYS A 200 -11.77 -26.72 -7.39
N PHE A 201 -11.00 -27.74 -7.70
CA PHE A 201 -10.12 -27.82 -8.87
C PHE A 201 -10.42 -29.08 -9.68
N PRO A 202 -11.60 -29.17 -10.31
CA PRO A 202 -12.03 -30.39 -11.02
C PRO A 202 -11.15 -30.76 -12.21
N GLY A 203 -10.36 -29.81 -12.74
CA GLY A 203 -9.35 -30.06 -13.76
C GLY A 203 -8.08 -30.77 -13.26
N GLY A 204 -8.01 -31.06 -11.94
CA GLY A 204 -6.86 -31.66 -11.30
C GLY A 204 -5.71 -30.67 -11.09
N TRP A 205 -4.58 -31.19 -10.66
CA TRP A 205 -3.37 -30.42 -10.38
C TRP A 205 -2.11 -31.22 -10.68
N LYS A 206 -1.00 -30.52 -10.90
CA LYS A 206 0.33 -31.13 -10.96
C LYS A 206 0.88 -31.24 -9.52
N ALA A 207 1.43 -32.40 -9.16
CA ALA A 207 2.03 -32.62 -7.84
C ALA A 207 3.44 -33.19 -7.96
N PRO A 208 4.47 -32.35 -8.25
CA PRO A 208 5.86 -32.81 -8.27
C PRO A 208 6.30 -33.41 -6.93
N LYS A 209 5.65 -32.98 -5.85
CA LYS A 209 5.75 -33.54 -4.51
C LYS A 209 4.37 -33.54 -3.85
N PRO A 210 4.09 -34.41 -2.86
CA PRO A 210 2.78 -34.47 -2.20
C PRO A 210 2.34 -33.13 -1.59
N TYR A 211 3.28 -32.30 -1.13
CA TYR A 211 3.02 -30.99 -0.53
C TYR A 211 2.98 -29.84 -1.55
N LEU A 212 3.31 -30.07 -2.82
CA LEU A 212 3.39 -29.04 -3.87
C LEU A 212 2.36 -29.35 -4.96
N ARG A 213 1.13 -28.87 -4.75
CA ARG A 213 -0.01 -29.05 -5.65
C ARG A 213 -0.21 -27.77 -6.47
N ILE A 214 0.14 -27.81 -7.74
CA ILE A 214 0.15 -26.65 -8.65
C ILE A 214 -1.07 -26.73 -9.58
N VAL A 215 -1.82 -25.63 -9.65
CA VAL A 215 -3.01 -25.50 -10.51
C VAL A 215 -2.97 -24.18 -11.28
N PRO A 216 -3.65 -24.09 -12.44
CA PRO A 216 -3.92 -22.81 -13.09
C PRO A 216 -4.61 -21.85 -12.12
N GLN A 217 -4.33 -20.54 -12.26
CA GLN A 217 -5.01 -19.52 -11.44
C GLN A 217 -6.54 -19.65 -11.57
N PRO A 218 -7.28 -19.77 -10.45
CA PRO A 218 -8.74 -19.73 -10.49
C PRO A 218 -9.25 -18.36 -10.91
N LYS A 219 -10.43 -18.32 -11.52
CA LYS A 219 -11.10 -17.08 -11.99
C LYS A 219 -11.87 -16.37 -10.88
#